data_40611613c8b033cb1a165bc54f917704
#
_entry.id   40611613c8b033cb1a165bc54f917704
#
_cell.length_a   1.000
_cell.length_b   1.000
_cell.length_c   1.000
_cell.angle_alpha   90.00
_cell.angle_beta   90.00
_cell.angle_gamma   90.00
#
_symmetry.space_group_name_H-M   'P 1'
#
loop_
_entity.id
_entity.type
_entity.pdbx_description
1 polymer ?
#
loop_
_entity_poly.entity_id
_entity_poly.type
_entity_poly.pdbx_seq_one_letter_code
_entity_poly.pdbx_strand_id
1 'polypeptide(L)'
;IWIRIRLALKVVLVMMLGCIVVFGAVFYKKYGKDILAMQDEANKLVKESDSNTFMQKMTSIVYDCNGDVLPVFTSGTDFGYVTYEDIPKYAVDAMVATEDRDFYEHNGVDMSANIKAVYELIKNKGEVKRGGSTITQQLARNIYLTNAVTWQRKVEEIFIALALEDKYEKFEI
;
A
#
# COMPACT_ATOMS: atom_id res chain seq x y z
N ILE A 1 -40.81 -9.29 -29.19
CA ILE A 1 -39.38 -9.68 -29.13
C ILE A 1 -38.66 -8.84 -28.08
N TRP A 2 -38.71 -7.52 -28.08
CA TRP A 2 -38.01 -6.61 -27.14
C TRP A 2 -38.38 -6.84 -25.66
N ILE A 3 -39.67 -7.14 -25.35
CA ILE A 3 -40.11 -7.41 -23.97
C ILE A 3 -39.46 -8.71 -23.42
N ARG A 4 -39.40 -9.75 -24.26
CA ARG A 4 -38.75 -11.02 -23.87
C ARG A 4 -37.27 -10.88 -23.66
N ILE A 5 -36.59 -10.08 -24.49
CA ILE A 5 -35.15 -9.79 -24.33
C ILE A 5 -34.88 -9.02 -23.03
N ARG A 6 -35.70 -7.99 -22.73
CA ARG A 6 -35.58 -7.24 -21.46
C ARG A 6 -35.84 -8.11 -20.24
N LEU A 7 -36.80 -9.03 -20.32
CA LEU A 7 -37.09 -9.97 -19.24
C LEU A 7 -35.92 -10.93 -19.02
N ALA A 8 -35.36 -11.49 -20.10
CA ALA A 8 -34.20 -12.38 -20.04
C ALA A 8 -32.98 -11.66 -19.44
N LEU A 9 -32.72 -10.42 -19.84
CA LEU A 9 -31.63 -9.61 -19.27
C LEU A 9 -31.82 -9.36 -17.76
N LYS A 10 -33.07 -9.08 -17.31
CA LYS A 10 -33.36 -8.92 -15.88
C LYS A 10 -33.12 -10.22 -15.09
N VAL A 11 -33.53 -11.35 -15.64
CA VAL A 11 -33.33 -12.67 -15.03
C VAL A 11 -31.83 -12.97 -14.90
N VAL A 12 -31.04 -12.74 -15.95
CA VAL A 12 -29.58 -12.92 -15.94
C VAL A 12 -28.93 -12.00 -14.90
N LEU A 13 -29.37 -10.74 -14.81
CA LEU A 13 -28.86 -9.80 -13.81
C LEU A 13 -29.16 -10.27 -12.38
N VAL A 14 -30.40 -10.73 -12.11
CA VAL A 14 -30.76 -11.25 -10.78
C VAL A 14 -29.97 -12.49 -10.43
N MET A 15 -29.76 -13.40 -11.39
CA MET A 15 -28.91 -14.59 -11.18
C MET A 15 -27.47 -14.21 -10.89
N MET A 16 -26.91 -13.26 -11.64
CA MET A 16 -25.56 -12.74 -11.37
C MET A 16 -25.43 -12.15 -9.97
N LEU A 17 -26.39 -11.31 -9.56
CA LEU A 17 -26.42 -10.73 -8.21
C LEU A 17 -26.53 -11.82 -7.14
N GLY A 18 -27.38 -12.84 -7.35
CA GLY A 18 -27.47 -14.00 -6.48
C GLY A 18 -26.15 -14.75 -6.34
N CYS A 19 -25.46 -15.00 -7.44
CA CYS A 19 -24.13 -15.63 -7.42
C CYS A 19 -23.11 -14.79 -6.65
N ILE A 20 -23.10 -13.47 -6.82
CA ILE A 20 -22.21 -12.56 -6.10
C ILE A 20 -22.47 -12.63 -4.59
N VAL A 21 -23.72 -12.62 -4.16
CA VAL A 21 -24.09 -12.71 -2.74
C VAL A 21 -23.66 -14.06 -2.14
N VAL A 22 -23.94 -15.17 -2.84
CA VAL A 22 -23.52 -16.50 -2.38
C VAL A 22 -22.01 -16.61 -2.31
N PHE A 23 -21.30 -16.15 -3.34
CA PHE A 23 -19.84 -16.15 -3.35
C PHE A 23 -19.29 -15.29 -2.21
N GLY A 24 -19.84 -14.09 -2.00
CA GLY A 24 -19.47 -13.18 -0.90
C GLY A 24 -19.68 -13.83 0.47
N ALA A 25 -20.80 -14.52 0.68
CA ALA A 25 -21.10 -15.21 1.93
C ALA A 25 -20.12 -16.38 2.20
N VAL A 26 -19.81 -17.17 1.18
CA VAL A 26 -18.81 -18.27 1.27
C VAL A 26 -17.42 -17.71 1.55
N PHE A 27 -17.02 -16.66 0.83
CA PHE A 27 -15.75 -15.98 1.02
C PHE A 27 -15.62 -15.40 2.44
N TYR A 28 -16.64 -14.68 2.90
CA TYR A 28 -16.67 -14.13 4.26
C TYR A 28 -16.59 -15.22 5.34
N LYS A 29 -17.33 -16.32 5.18
CA LYS A 29 -17.28 -17.44 6.11
C LYS A 29 -15.88 -18.08 6.18
N LYS A 30 -15.16 -18.12 5.05
CA LYS A 30 -13.84 -18.74 4.96
C LYS A 30 -12.71 -17.83 5.44
N TYR A 31 -12.74 -16.56 5.06
CA TYR A 31 -11.62 -15.62 5.25
C TYR A 31 -11.95 -14.41 6.14
N GLY A 32 -13.22 -14.18 6.48
CA GLY A 32 -13.64 -12.97 7.17
C GLY A 32 -12.97 -12.77 8.52
N LYS A 33 -12.77 -13.85 9.30
CA LYS A 33 -12.06 -13.77 10.59
C LYS A 33 -10.59 -13.37 10.42
N ASP A 34 -9.93 -13.94 9.42
CA ASP A 34 -8.51 -13.66 9.14
C ASP A 34 -8.34 -12.21 8.68
N ILE A 35 -9.24 -11.73 7.81
CA ILE A 35 -9.24 -10.34 7.32
C ILE A 35 -9.45 -9.35 8.47
N LEU A 36 -10.39 -9.62 9.38
CA LEU A 36 -10.62 -8.76 10.55
C LEU A 36 -9.42 -8.77 11.50
N ALA A 37 -8.81 -9.93 11.73
CA ALA A 37 -7.59 -10.04 12.52
C ALA A 37 -6.43 -9.24 11.92
N MET A 38 -6.24 -9.29 10.58
CA MET A 38 -5.24 -8.48 9.87
C MET A 38 -5.50 -6.98 10.03
N GLN A 39 -6.77 -6.55 10.00
CA GLN A 39 -7.13 -5.15 10.24
C GLN A 39 -6.80 -4.70 11.66
N ASP A 40 -7.17 -5.51 12.66
CA ASP A 40 -6.89 -5.20 14.06
C ASP A 40 -5.38 -5.13 14.33
N GLU A 41 -4.62 -6.06 13.77
CA GLU A 41 -3.15 -6.08 13.86
C GLU A 41 -2.52 -4.85 13.19
N ALA A 42 -2.97 -4.48 11.98
CA ALA A 42 -2.52 -3.28 11.28
C ALA A 42 -2.76 -2.01 12.12
N ASN A 43 -3.95 -1.86 12.67
CA ASN A 43 -4.30 -0.73 13.54
C ASN A 43 -3.41 -0.68 14.80
N LYS A 44 -3.12 -1.84 15.40
CA LYS A 44 -2.25 -1.94 16.57
C LYS A 44 -0.81 -1.55 16.22
N LEU A 45 -0.25 -2.12 15.14
CA LEU A 45 1.12 -1.82 14.68
C LEU A 45 1.32 -0.32 14.44
N VAL A 46 0.40 0.30 13.72
CA VAL A 46 0.48 1.74 13.42
C VAL A 46 0.25 2.58 14.66
N LYS A 47 -0.66 2.19 15.56
CA LYS A 47 -0.89 2.90 16.83
C LYS A 47 0.35 2.94 17.70
N GLU A 48 1.11 1.85 17.75
CA GLU A 48 2.34 1.70 18.53
C GLU A 48 3.58 2.32 17.85
N SER A 49 3.50 2.68 16.55
CA SER A 49 4.61 3.28 15.83
C SER A 49 4.92 4.70 16.30
N ASP A 50 6.19 5.05 16.27
CA ASP A 50 6.74 6.38 16.54
C ASP A 50 7.80 6.74 15.49
N SER A 51 8.48 7.88 15.65
CA SER A 51 9.56 8.31 14.75
C SER A 51 10.68 7.28 14.64
N ASN A 52 10.99 6.53 15.72
CA ASN A 52 12.04 5.52 15.69
C ASN A 52 11.67 4.33 14.81
N THR A 53 10.38 4.03 14.68
CA THR A 53 9.88 2.96 13.79
C THR A 53 10.33 3.19 12.34
N PHE A 54 10.38 4.44 11.90
CA PHE A 54 10.76 4.82 10.52
C PHE A 54 12.27 4.98 10.35
N MET A 55 13.02 5.16 11.44
CA MET A 55 14.47 5.35 11.44
C MET A 55 15.29 4.05 11.55
N GLN A 56 14.64 2.88 11.55
CA GLN A 56 15.29 1.57 11.82
C GLN A 56 16.43 1.18 10.87
N LYS A 57 16.52 1.80 9.70
CA LYS A 57 17.54 1.48 8.69
C LYS A 57 18.68 2.51 8.61
N MET A 58 18.85 3.34 9.63
CA MET A 58 19.94 4.32 9.65
C MET A 58 21.29 3.63 9.76
N THR A 59 22.27 4.14 9.01
CA THR A 59 23.66 3.71 9.13
C THR A 59 24.23 4.20 10.45
N SER A 60 24.89 3.31 11.21
CA SER A 60 25.62 3.70 12.41
C SER A 60 26.92 4.38 12.03
N ILE A 61 27.17 5.56 12.58
CA ILE A 61 28.44 6.28 12.41
C ILE A 61 29.31 5.99 13.63
N VAL A 62 30.54 5.52 13.41
CA VAL A 62 31.53 5.24 14.44
C VAL A 62 32.59 6.30 14.39
N TYR A 63 32.95 6.87 15.56
CA TYR A 63 33.98 7.88 15.70
C TYR A 63 35.17 7.30 16.45
N ASP A 64 36.36 7.77 16.14
CA ASP A 64 37.56 7.48 16.93
C ASP A 64 37.63 8.32 18.21
N CYS A 65 38.68 8.15 18.99
CA CYS A 65 38.87 8.89 20.23
C CYS A 65 39.12 10.41 20.03
N ASN A 66 39.40 10.86 18.82
CA ASN A 66 39.60 12.26 18.46
C ASN A 66 38.34 12.89 17.87
N GLY A 67 37.29 12.08 17.64
CA GLY A 67 36.04 12.51 17.02
C GLY A 67 36.02 12.41 15.49
N ASP A 68 37.02 11.77 14.90
CA ASP A 68 37.04 11.55 13.45
C ASP A 68 36.21 10.35 13.08
N VAL A 69 35.47 10.46 11.96
CA VAL A 69 34.61 9.39 11.46
C VAL A 69 35.48 8.24 10.96
N LEU A 70 35.30 7.08 11.57
CA LEU A 70 35.91 5.85 11.08
C LEU A 70 35.20 5.32 9.85
N PRO A 71 35.94 4.75 8.86
CA PRO A 71 35.33 4.07 7.73
C PRO A 71 34.40 2.95 8.24
N VAL A 72 33.12 3.10 8.07
CA VAL A 72 32.15 2.08 8.50
C VAL A 72 32.12 0.99 7.45
N PHE A 73 32.21 -0.26 7.88
CA PHE A 73 31.96 -1.42 7.02
C PHE A 73 30.44 -1.51 6.77
N THR A 74 29.95 -0.73 5.79
CA THR A 74 28.56 -0.78 5.38
C THR A 74 28.39 -1.84 4.31
N SER A 75 27.19 -2.37 4.19
CA SER A 75 26.80 -3.28 3.10
C SER A 75 26.69 -2.59 1.73
N GLY A 76 27.32 -1.42 1.59
CA GLY A 76 27.36 -0.65 0.34
C GLY A 76 26.25 0.39 0.17
N THR A 77 25.38 0.56 1.14
CA THR A 77 24.31 1.57 1.09
C THR A 77 24.26 2.33 2.42
N ASP A 78 24.54 3.62 2.38
CA ASP A 78 24.45 4.50 3.55
C ASP A 78 23.06 5.12 3.60
N PHE A 79 22.38 4.97 4.74
CA PHE A 79 21.09 5.56 5.00
C PHE A 79 21.22 6.67 6.05
N GLY A 80 20.87 7.89 5.66
CA GLY A 80 20.70 9.03 6.55
C GLY A 80 19.25 9.46 6.58
N TYR A 81 18.76 9.84 7.76
CA TYR A 81 17.43 10.45 7.88
C TYR A 81 17.55 11.95 7.56
N VAL A 82 16.58 12.44 6.78
CA VAL A 82 16.47 13.86 6.42
C VAL A 82 15.08 14.32 6.84
N THR A 83 14.98 15.48 7.49
CA THR A 83 13.67 16.04 7.85
C THR A 83 12.94 16.52 6.61
N TYR A 84 11.61 16.59 6.67
CA TYR A 84 10.81 17.00 5.51
C TYR A 84 11.18 18.41 5.02
N GLU A 85 11.53 19.31 5.93
CA GLU A 85 11.92 20.69 5.64
C GLU A 85 13.24 20.76 4.85
N ASP A 86 14.09 19.77 5.01
CA ASP A 86 15.39 19.68 4.31
C ASP A 86 15.27 19.02 2.93
N ILE A 87 14.10 18.44 2.61
CA ILE A 87 13.85 17.84 1.29
C ILE A 87 13.44 18.92 0.30
N PRO A 88 14.19 19.12 -0.80
CA PRO A 88 13.80 20.10 -1.80
C PRO A 88 12.42 19.79 -2.41
N LYS A 89 11.58 20.81 -2.55
CA LYS A 89 10.23 20.66 -3.08
C LYS A 89 10.17 19.88 -4.41
N TYR A 90 11.11 20.12 -5.31
CA TYR A 90 11.16 19.42 -6.60
C TYR A 90 11.38 17.91 -6.45
N ALA A 91 12.04 17.45 -5.37
CA ALA A 91 12.22 16.03 -5.12
C ALA A 91 10.91 15.38 -4.65
N VAL A 92 10.16 16.07 -3.79
CA VAL A 92 8.80 15.66 -3.38
C VAL A 92 7.87 15.60 -4.59
N ASP A 93 7.85 16.68 -5.39
CA ASP A 93 7.00 16.78 -6.59
C ASP A 93 7.34 15.67 -7.61
N ALA A 94 8.63 15.35 -7.80
CA ALA A 94 9.08 14.30 -8.70
C ALA A 94 8.64 12.91 -8.21
N MET A 95 8.77 12.64 -6.91
CA MET A 95 8.32 11.38 -6.30
C MET A 95 6.81 11.18 -6.47
N VAL A 96 6.03 12.19 -6.10
CA VAL A 96 4.56 12.16 -6.23
C VAL A 96 4.15 12.00 -7.70
N ALA A 97 4.73 12.77 -8.62
CA ALA A 97 4.40 12.69 -10.05
C ALA A 97 4.73 11.34 -10.68
N THR A 98 5.75 10.65 -10.17
CA THR A 98 6.24 9.37 -10.72
C THR A 98 5.51 8.17 -10.12
N GLU A 99 5.40 8.15 -8.79
CA GLU A 99 4.90 6.99 -8.05
C GLU A 99 3.39 7.06 -7.81
N ASP A 100 2.84 8.26 -7.50
CA ASP A 100 1.47 8.39 -7.02
C ASP A 100 0.91 9.80 -7.27
N ARG A 101 0.41 10.04 -8.49
CA ARG A 101 -0.04 11.38 -8.90
C ARG A 101 -1.18 11.95 -8.07
N ASP A 102 -2.03 11.07 -7.59
CA ASP A 102 -3.23 11.42 -6.84
C ASP A 102 -3.00 11.28 -5.31
N PHE A 103 -1.71 11.28 -4.88
CA PHE A 103 -1.29 11.06 -3.49
C PHE A 103 -2.06 11.93 -2.48
N TYR A 104 -2.27 13.20 -2.80
CA TYR A 104 -2.96 14.16 -1.92
C TYR A 104 -4.50 14.04 -1.96
N GLU A 105 -5.05 13.20 -2.84
CA GLU A 105 -6.50 13.09 -3.06
C GLU A 105 -7.12 11.84 -2.43
N HIS A 106 -6.32 10.80 -2.18
CA HIS A 106 -6.79 9.53 -1.61
C HIS A 106 -6.29 9.29 -0.18
N ASN A 107 -6.95 8.39 0.54
CA ASN A 107 -6.60 7.98 1.91
C ASN A 107 -5.80 6.66 1.91
N GLY A 108 -4.57 6.69 1.41
CA GLY A 108 -3.64 5.57 1.42
C GLY A 108 -3.81 4.54 0.31
N VAL A 109 -4.98 4.47 -0.34
CA VAL A 109 -5.26 3.51 -1.42
C VAL A 109 -5.97 4.22 -2.58
N ASP A 110 -5.36 4.24 -3.75
CA ASP A 110 -6.03 4.70 -4.97
C ASP A 110 -6.78 3.54 -5.63
N MET A 111 -8.09 3.46 -5.38
CA MET A 111 -8.97 2.45 -5.97
C MET A 111 -9.07 2.60 -7.49
N SER A 112 -8.99 3.83 -8.02
CA SER A 112 -9.09 4.10 -9.45
C SER A 112 -7.86 3.61 -10.20
N ALA A 113 -6.66 3.84 -9.64
CA ALA A 113 -5.41 3.33 -10.17
C ALA A 113 -5.35 1.79 -10.09
N ASN A 114 -5.80 1.20 -8.99
CA ASN A 114 -5.87 -0.25 -8.84
C ASN A 114 -6.79 -0.90 -9.90
N ILE A 115 -7.98 -0.34 -10.15
CA ILE A 115 -8.91 -0.84 -11.20
C ILE A 115 -8.27 -0.69 -12.58
N LYS A 116 -7.62 0.45 -12.88
CA LYS A 116 -6.91 0.66 -14.14
C LYS A 116 -5.77 -0.34 -14.32
N ALA A 117 -4.98 -0.59 -13.27
CA ALA A 117 -3.87 -1.57 -13.31
C ALA A 117 -4.38 -2.99 -13.60
N VAL A 118 -5.49 -3.42 -12.98
CA VAL A 118 -6.13 -4.71 -13.26
C VAL A 118 -6.64 -4.78 -14.69
N TYR A 119 -7.29 -3.71 -15.18
CA TYR A 119 -7.76 -3.65 -16.56
C TYR A 119 -6.61 -3.76 -17.57
N GLU A 120 -5.52 -3.03 -17.34
CA GLU A 120 -4.32 -3.07 -18.20
C GLU A 120 -3.64 -4.44 -18.15
N LEU A 121 -3.58 -5.08 -16.99
CA LEU A 121 -3.05 -6.44 -16.83
C LEU A 121 -3.82 -7.44 -17.71
N ILE A 122 -5.15 -7.38 -17.68
CA ILE A 122 -6.01 -8.24 -18.52
C ILE A 122 -5.81 -7.92 -20.00
N LYS A 123 -5.80 -6.63 -20.37
CA LYS A 123 -5.63 -6.18 -21.75
C LYS A 123 -4.26 -6.56 -22.34
N ASN A 124 -3.20 -6.50 -21.53
CA ASN A 124 -1.83 -6.80 -21.92
C ASN A 124 -1.43 -8.26 -21.68
N LYS A 125 -2.40 -9.18 -21.54
CA LYS A 125 -2.19 -10.63 -21.37
C LYS A 125 -1.24 -10.98 -20.23
N GLY A 126 -1.26 -10.21 -19.14
CA GLY A 126 -0.48 -10.47 -17.94
C GLY A 126 0.82 -9.65 -17.82
N GLU A 127 1.16 -8.82 -18.79
CA GLU A 127 2.31 -7.91 -18.67
C GLU A 127 1.95 -6.70 -17.78
N VAL A 128 2.66 -6.55 -16.67
CA VAL A 128 2.52 -5.40 -15.76
C VAL A 128 3.36 -4.23 -16.30
N LYS A 129 2.72 -3.24 -16.88
CA LYS A 129 3.41 -2.02 -17.40
C LYS A 129 3.50 -0.91 -16.35
N ARG A 130 2.66 -0.93 -15.33
CA ARG A 130 2.60 0.09 -14.27
C ARG A 130 2.19 -0.52 -12.94
N GLY A 131 2.87 -0.15 -11.86
CA GLY A 131 2.46 -0.48 -10.49
C GLY A 131 1.21 0.32 -10.10
N GLY A 132 0.29 -0.31 -9.38
CA GLY A 132 -0.91 0.34 -8.85
C GLY A 132 -0.81 0.62 -7.34
N SER A 133 0.38 0.49 -6.72
CA SER A 133 0.57 0.76 -5.30
C SER A 133 0.86 2.23 -5.06
N THR A 134 0.23 2.81 -4.06
CA THR A 134 0.44 4.20 -3.62
C THR A 134 1.74 4.37 -2.84
N ILE A 135 2.18 5.61 -2.62
CA ILE A 135 3.33 5.94 -1.75
C ILE A 135 3.09 5.37 -0.34
N THR A 136 1.89 5.55 0.22
CA THR A 136 1.54 5.04 1.55
C THR A 136 1.59 3.52 1.63
N GLN A 137 1.15 2.81 0.58
CA GLN A 137 1.27 1.36 0.50
C GLN A 137 2.72 0.89 0.39
N GLN A 138 3.57 1.65 -0.32
CA GLN A 138 5.01 1.37 -0.40
C GLN A 138 5.68 1.56 0.97
N LEU A 139 5.33 2.63 1.70
CA LEU A 139 5.79 2.87 3.06
C LEU A 139 5.38 1.72 3.99
N ALA A 140 4.09 1.36 3.99
CA ALA A 140 3.56 0.24 4.78
C ALA A 140 4.34 -1.05 4.55
N ARG A 141 4.59 -1.40 3.29
CA ARG A 141 5.36 -2.58 2.91
C ARG A 141 6.80 -2.54 3.41
N ASN A 142 7.46 -1.39 3.25
CA ASN A 142 8.89 -1.27 3.54
C ASN A 142 9.21 -1.27 5.04
N ILE A 143 8.28 -0.78 5.87
CA ILE A 143 8.47 -0.65 7.32
C ILE A 143 7.93 -1.87 8.07
N TYR A 144 6.73 -2.35 7.73
CA TYR A 144 6.01 -3.33 8.56
C TYR A 144 5.96 -4.74 7.96
N LEU A 145 6.21 -4.88 6.65
CA LEU A 145 5.97 -6.14 5.96
C LEU A 145 7.23 -6.72 5.33
N THR A 146 7.11 -7.93 4.86
CA THR A 146 8.16 -8.62 4.10
C THR A 146 7.92 -8.52 2.59
N ASN A 147 8.93 -8.91 1.79
CA ASN A 147 8.82 -8.95 0.32
C ASN A 147 8.05 -10.18 -0.22
N ALA A 148 7.32 -10.91 0.63
CA ALA A 148 6.52 -12.04 0.20
C ALA A 148 5.43 -11.61 -0.80
N VAL A 149 5.27 -12.36 -1.89
CA VAL A 149 4.25 -12.09 -2.93
C VAL A 149 3.03 -12.95 -2.65
N THR A 150 2.20 -12.54 -1.66
CA THR A 150 0.97 -13.22 -1.27
C THR A 150 -0.20 -12.25 -1.25
N TRP A 151 -1.43 -12.76 -1.39
CA TRP A 151 -2.61 -11.91 -1.29
C TRP A 151 -2.83 -11.40 0.14
N GLN A 152 -2.49 -12.22 1.15
CA GLN A 152 -2.56 -11.84 2.56
C GLN A 152 -1.71 -10.61 2.82
N ARG A 153 -0.43 -10.66 2.44
CA ARG A 153 0.48 -9.51 2.57
C ARG A 153 -0.09 -8.26 1.87
N LYS A 154 -0.76 -8.41 0.71
CA LYS A 154 -1.36 -7.26 0.01
C LYS A 154 -2.56 -6.69 0.78
N VAL A 155 -3.34 -7.53 1.44
CA VAL A 155 -4.44 -7.08 2.31
C VAL A 155 -3.90 -6.37 3.55
N GLU A 156 -2.87 -6.91 4.20
CA GLU A 156 -2.17 -6.27 5.32
C GLU A 156 -1.59 -4.91 4.91
N GLU A 157 -0.94 -4.82 3.75
CA GLU A 157 -0.42 -3.58 3.19
C GLU A 157 -1.51 -2.50 3.04
N ILE A 158 -2.69 -2.89 2.56
CA ILE A 158 -3.84 -1.99 2.43
C ILE A 158 -4.31 -1.49 3.81
N PHE A 159 -4.48 -2.38 4.78
CA PHE A 159 -4.93 -1.98 6.11
C PHE A 159 -3.92 -1.11 6.84
N ILE A 160 -2.63 -1.42 6.74
CA ILE A 160 -1.57 -0.59 7.31
C ILE A 160 -1.54 0.78 6.63
N ALA A 161 -1.69 0.85 5.31
CA ALA A 161 -1.73 2.11 4.58
C ALA A 161 -2.91 2.99 5.03
N LEU A 162 -4.10 2.41 5.19
CA LEU A 162 -5.27 3.13 5.72
C LEU A 162 -5.02 3.64 7.15
N ALA A 163 -4.46 2.80 8.03
CA ALA A 163 -4.15 3.18 9.40
C ALA A 163 -3.07 4.27 9.48
N LEU A 164 -2.08 4.25 8.58
CA LEU A 164 -1.06 5.32 8.47
C LEU A 164 -1.69 6.67 8.12
N GLU A 165 -2.60 6.70 7.16
CA GLU A 165 -3.31 7.94 6.76
C GLU A 165 -4.28 8.45 7.84
N ASP A 166 -4.79 7.56 8.70
CA ASP A 166 -5.59 7.97 9.87
C ASP A 166 -4.74 8.59 10.98
N LYS A 167 -3.44 8.27 11.04
CA LYS A 167 -2.54 8.70 12.11
C LYS A 167 -1.61 9.84 11.72
N TYR A 168 -1.12 9.86 10.49
CA TYR A 168 -0.07 10.74 10.00
C TYR A 168 -0.58 11.64 8.87
N GLU A 169 -0.09 12.86 8.85
CA GLU A 169 -0.38 13.79 7.76
C GLU A 169 0.41 13.43 6.48
N LYS A 170 -0.07 13.88 5.33
CA LYS A 170 0.56 13.57 4.03
C LYS A 170 2.05 13.93 3.96
N PHE A 171 2.46 15.04 4.58
CA PHE A 171 3.87 15.45 4.59
C PHE A 171 4.73 14.55 5.49
N GLU A 172 4.16 13.94 6.53
CA GLU A 172 4.86 12.98 7.38
C GLU A 172 5.06 11.63 6.68
N ILE A 173 4.09 11.23 5.87
CA ILE A 173 4.14 10.00 5.06
C ILE A 173 5.19 10.11 3.98
#